data_c969051797228b250c14d89d24c480a4
#
_entry.id   c969051797228b250c14d89d24c480a4
#
_cell.length_a   1.000
_cell.length_b   1.000
_cell.length_c   1.000
_cell.angle_alpha   90.00
_cell.angle_beta   90.00
_cell.angle_gamma   90.00
#
_symmetry.space_group_name_H-M   'P 1'
#
loop_
_entity.id
_entity.type
_entity.pdbx_description
1 polymer ?
#
loop_
_entity_poly.entity_id
_entity_poly.type
_entity_poly.pdbx_seq_one_letter_code
_entity_poly.pdbx_strand_id
1 'polypeptide(L)'
;MASAIEKPLLIYSDIETDTFQATKILQIAAITENGDIFNVHLNPNADLPLHCTNITGLYFYRGNLYKNGRLVPSIPIKRGLREFKRWLQSFNKPIHLIYHNGFSFDAKIIVKQFLKHSIKFPVNVLNIHDTLPAFRKELVEISDHRLATLAKHNKIELTNAHDALADSVALKEICEAFVKTKPIDIYDFLNLYVKPVDFFTKKELEKLNKNEPK
;
A
#
# COMPACT_ATOMS: atom_id res chain seq x y z
N MET A 1 29.95 23.15 1.64
CA MET A 1 28.97 22.94 0.55
C MET A 1 27.80 22.14 1.15
N ALA A 2 26.62 22.72 1.25
CA ALA A 2 25.46 21.95 1.69
C ALA A 2 25.17 20.90 0.61
N SER A 3 25.23 19.61 0.95
CA SER A 3 24.78 18.55 0.07
C SER A 3 23.32 18.83 -0.26
N ALA A 4 22.99 18.96 -1.54
CA ALA A 4 21.60 19.04 -1.95
C ALA A 4 20.88 17.84 -1.33
N ILE A 5 19.87 18.08 -0.50
CA ILE A 5 19.05 17.01 0.08
C ILE A 5 18.40 16.31 -1.11
N GLU A 6 18.80 15.07 -1.34
CA GLU A 6 18.24 14.26 -2.44
C GLU A 6 16.73 14.10 -2.21
N LYS A 7 15.94 14.47 -3.22
CA LYS A 7 14.48 14.29 -3.15
C LYS A 7 14.15 12.79 -2.98
N PRO A 8 13.30 12.43 -2.01
CA PRO A 8 12.89 11.05 -1.82
C PRO A 8 12.12 10.53 -3.03
N LEU A 9 12.29 9.24 -3.34
CA LEU A 9 11.50 8.56 -4.36
C LEU A 9 10.08 8.36 -3.84
N LEU A 10 9.09 8.78 -4.61
CA LEU A 10 7.69 8.54 -4.32
C LEU A 10 7.27 7.16 -4.85
N ILE A 11 6.71 6.34 -3.98
CA ILE A 11 6.21 4.99 -4.32
C ILE A 11 4.78 4.87 -3.84
N TYR A 12 3.85 4.71 -4.78
CA TYR A 12 2.43 4.49 -4.54
C TYR A 12 2.18 2.99 -4.38
N SER A 13 1.49 2.60 -3.33
CA SER A 13 1.34 1.19 -2.98
C SER A 13 -0.05 0.88 -2.44
N ASP A 14 -0.48 -0.35 -2.64
CA ASP A 14 -1.71 -0.91 -2.13
C ASP A 14 -1.51 -2.39 -1.76
N ILE A 15 -2.38 -2.93 -0.89
CA ILE A 15 -2.39 -4.34 -0.53
C ILE A 15 -3.79 -4.92 -0.55
N GLU A 16 -3.93 -6.15 -1.06
CA GLU A 16 -5.14 -6.94 -0.86
C GLU A 16 -4.99 -7.87 0.35
N THR A 17 -6.08 -8.05 1.09
CA THR A 17 -6.08 -8.86 2.31
C THR A 17 -7.27 -9.82 2.36
N ASP A 18 -7.18 -10.84 3.24
CA ASP A 18 -8.23 -11.84 3.43
C ASP A 18 -9.49 -11.29 4.11
N THR A 19 -9.34 -10.27 4.95
CA THR A 19 -10.44 -9.65 5.71
C THR A 19 -10.13 -8.20 6.07
N PHE A 20 -11.12 -7.44 6.52
CA PHE A 20 -10.89 -6.11 7.13
C PHE A 20 -10.02 -6.16 8.40
N GLN A 21 -9.96 -7.31 9.08
CA GLN A 21 -9.06 -7.53 10.22
C GLN A 21 -7.63 -7.84 9.75
N ALA A 22 -7.46 -8.11 8.44
CA ALA A 22 -6.21 -8.33 7.74
C ALA A 22 -5.29 -9.33 8.44
N THR A 23 -5.73 -10.56 8.52
CA THR A 23 -4.92 -11.63 9.11
C THR A 23 -3.83 -12.08 8.14
N LYS A 24 -4.08 -11.98 6.83
CA LYS A 24 -3.15 -12.32 5.76
C LYS A 24 -3.18 -11.27 4.64
N ILE A 25 -2.01 -10.95 4.10
CA ILE A 25 -1.91 -10.20 2.85
C ILE A 25 -1.99 -11.21 1.69
N LEU A 26 -2.76 -10.88 0.66
CA LEU A 26 -2.96 -11.69 -0.54
C LEU A 26 -2.23 -11.15 -1.75
N GLN A 27 -2.02 -9.83 -1.81
CA GLN A 27 -1.26 -9.15 -2.86
C GLN A 27 -0.55 -7.94 -2.26
N ILE A 28 0.67 -7.70 -2.71
CA ILE A 28 1.40 -6.45 -2.48
C ILE A 28 1.74 -5.89 -3.84
N ALA A 29 1.33 -4.66 -4.09
CA ALA A 29 1.72 -3.95 -5.30
C ALA A 29 2.21 -2.54 -4.98
N ALA A 30 3.11 -2.05 -5.83
CA ALA A 30 3.65 -0.71 -5.74
C ALA A 30 4.13 -0.24 -7.10
N ILE A 31 4.05 1.06 -7.33
CA ILE A 31 4.60 1.72 -8.52
C ILE A 31 5.37 2.97 -8.11
N THR A 32 6.58 3.16 -8.64
CA THR A 32 7.32 4.40 -8.43
C THR A 32 6.74 5.55 -9.25
N GLU A 33 7.09 6.78 -8.89
CA GLU A 33 6.79 7.96 -9.72
C GLU A 33 7.33 7.81 -11.15
N ASN A 34 8.41 7.05 -11.35
CA ASN A 34 9.05 6.82 -12.63
C ASN A 34 8.47 5.62 -13.42
N GLY A 35 7.55 4.85 -12.83
CA GLY A 35 6.88 3.73 -13.48
C GLY A 35 7.46 2.34 -13.20
N ASP A 36 8.48 2.21 -12.32
CA ASP A 36 8.96 0.89 -11.89
C ASP A 36 7.90 0.19 -11.04
N ILE A 37 7.62 -1.07 -11.34
CA ILE A 37 6.51 -1.81 -10.73
C ILE A 37 7.03 -2.97 -9.87
N PHE A 38 6.44 -3.13 -8.69
CA PHE A 38 6.44 -4.34 -7.90
C PHE A 38 5.02 -4.89 -7.81
N ASN A 39 4.83 -6.18 -8.09
CA ASN A 39 3.54 -6.83 -7.96
C ASN A 39 3.73 -8.32 -7.65
N VAL A 40 3.18 -8.77 -6.52
CA VAL A 40 3.28 -10.18 -6.11
C VAL A 40 2.01 -10.63 -5.38
N HIS A 41 1.49 -11.79 -5.77
CA HIS A 41 0.44 -12.44 -5.01
C HIS A 41 1.06 -13.38 -3.97
N LEU A 42 0.42 -13.43 -2.80
CA LEU A 42 0.88 -14.19 -1.65
C LEU A 42 -0.07 -15.35 -1.37
N ASN A 43 0.52 -16.53 -1.20
CA ASN A 43 -0.25 -17.73 -0.90
C ASN A 43 -0.78 -17.67 0.55
N PRO A 44 -2.09 -17.66 0.78
CA PRO A 44 -2.68 -17.60 2.12
C PRO A 44 -2.52 -18.91 2.88
N ASN A 45 -2.28 -20.04 2.18
CA ASN A 45 -2.22 -21.40 2.71
C ASN A 45 -3.45 -21.79 3.56
N ALA A 46 -4.60 -21.24 3.20
CA ALA A 46 -5.90 -21.54 3.81
C ALA A 46 -7.02 -20.97 2.93
N ASP A 47 -8.22 -21.51 3.10
CA ASP A 47 -9.42 -21.00 2.44
C ASP A 47 -9.66 -19.52 2.80
N LEU A 48 -10.15 -18.77 1.82
CA LEU A 48 -10.48 -17.37 1.98
C LEU A 48 -11.97 -17.21 2.32
N PRO A 49 -12.32 -16.25 3.17
CA PRO A 49 -13.72 -15.94 3.44
C PRO A 49 -14.47 -15.52 2.16
N LEU A 50 -15.73 -15.93 2.04
CA LEU A 50 -16.54 -15.65 0.84
C LEU A 50 -16.63 -14.14 0.51
N HIS A 51 -16.70 -13.27 1.52
CA HIS A 51 -16.74 -11.83 1.29
C HIS A 51 -15.43 -11.31 0.65
N CYS A 52 -14.26 -11.89 0.98
CA CYS A 52 -13.00 -11.57 0.33
C CYS A 52 -13.06 -11.96 -1.15
N THR A 53 -13.48 -13.20 -1.44
CA THR A 53 -13.63 -13.69 -2.81
C THR A 53 -14.58 -12.81 -3.63
N ASN A 54 -15.71 -12.38 -3.04
CA ASN A 54 -16.68 -11.53 -3.72
C ASN A 54 -16.12 -10.13 -4.07
N ILE A 55 -15.19 -9.60 -3.29
CA ILE A 55 -14.60 -8.28 -3.50
C ILE A 55 -13.39 -8.36 -4.45
N THR A 56 -12.45 -9.26 -4.16
CA THR A 56 -11.15 -9.32 -4.86
C THR A 56 -11.13 -10.29 -6.04
N GLY A 57 -12.12 -11.20 -6.12
CA GLY A 57 -12.12 -12.34 -7.03
C GLY A 57 -11.12 -13.45 -6.65
N LEU A 58 -10.36 -13.26 -5.55
CA LEU A 58 -9.36 -14.23 -5.10
C LEU A 58 -10.01 -15.36 -4.30
N TYR A 59 -9.60 -16.59 -4.57
CA TYR A 59 -9.93 -17.74 -3.75
C TYR A 59 -8.79 -18.75 -3.73
N PHE A 60 -8.71 -19.55 -2.67
CA PHE A 60 -7.69 -20.55 -2.50
C PHE A 60 -8.30 -21.94 -2.67
N TYR A 61 -7.71 -22.77 -3.49
CA TYR A 61 -8.19 -24.11 -3.76
C TYR A 61 -7.05 -25.08 -4.08
N ARG A 62 -7.02 -26.23 -3.41
CA ARG A 62 -6.01 -27.29 -3.62
C ARG A 62 -4.57 -26.78 -3.62
N GLY A 63 -4.23 -25.93 -2.66
CA GLY A 63 -2.87 -25.40 -2.51
C GLY A 63 -2.50 -24.22 -3.43
N ASN A 64 -3.42 -23.78 -4.29
CA ASN A 64 -3.20 -22.74 -5.27
C ASN A 64 -4.13 -21.53 -5.06
N LEU A 65 -3.65 -20.35 -5.44
CA LEU A 65 -4.45 -19.13 -5.48
C LEU A 65 -5.03 -18.93 -6.88
N TYR A 66 -6.29 -18.55 -6.94
CA TYR A 66 -7.00 -18.22 -8.18
C TYR A 66 -7.61 -16.84 -8.09
N LYS A 67 -7.72 -16.14 -9.21
CA LYS A 67 -8.47 -14.89 -9.37
C LYS A 67 -9.45 -15.03 -10.52
N ASN A 68 -10.73 -14.87 -10.26
CA ASN A 68 -11.81 -14.97 -11.27
C ASN A 68 -11.70 -16.26 -12.13
N GLY A 69 -11.45 -17.39 -11.49
CA GLY A 69 -11.34 -18.71 -12.16
C GLY A 69 -9.98 -19.02 -12.79
N ARG A 70 -9.03 -18.08 -12.80
CA ARG A 70 -7.70 -18.28 -13.39
C ARG A 70 -6.66 -18.49 -12.29
N LEU A 71 -5.74 -19.44 -12.51
CA LEU A 71 -4.60 -19.68 -11.63
C LEU A 71 -3.71 -18.42 -11.57
N VAL A 72 -3.40 -17.99 -10.35
CA VAL A 72 -2.50 -16.86 -10.10
C VAL A 72 -1.21 -17.39 -9.46
N PRO A 73 -0.04 -17.14 -10.08
CA PRO A 73 1.24 -17.44 -9.44
C PRO A 73 1.35 -16.72 -8.10
N SER A 74 1.56 -17.47 -7.04
CA SER A 74 1.66 -16.92 -5.68
C SER A 74 2.82 -17.55 -4.92
N ILE A 75 3.40 -16.78 -4.01
CA ILE A 75 4.55 -17.19 -3.20
C ILE A 75 4.24 -17.08 -1.71
N PRO A 76 4.98 -17.80 -0.83
CA PRO A 76 4.81 -17.67 0.61
C PRO A 76 5.00 -16.23 1.08
N ILE A 77 4.17 -15.78 2.03
CA ILE A 77 4.19 -14.38 2.53
C ILE A 77 5.58 -13.91 2.96
N LYS A 78 6.31 -14.75 3.69
CA LYS A 78 7.68 -14.40 4.15
C LYS A 78 8.64 -14.13 2.98
N ARG A 79 8.47 -14.87 1.87
CA ARG A 79 9.25 -14.65 0.64
C ARG A 79 8.82 -13.34 -0.03
N GLY A 80 7.52 -13.09 -0.17
CA GLY A 80 7.01 -11.86 -0.78
C GLY A 80 7.46 -10.60 -0.03
N LEU A 81 7.41 -10.61 1.31
CA LEU A 81 7.91 -9.51 2.14
C LEU A 81 9.42 -9.26 1.95
N ARG A 82 10.22 -10.33 1.79
CA ARG A 82 11.66 -10.20 1.50
C ARG A 82 11.91 -9.67 0.10
N GLU A 83 11.11 -10.07 -0.88
CA GLU A 83 11.20 -9.57 -2.26
C GLU A 83 10.79 -8.10 -2.31
N PHE A 84 9.72 -7.70 -1.65
CA PHE A 84 9.31 -6.31 -1.52
C PHE A 84 10.40 -5.45 -0.85
N LYS A 85 10.95 -5.93 0.26
CA LYS A 85 12.08 -5.27 0.93
C LYS A 85 13.26 -5.07 -0.02
N ARG A 86 13.67 -6.12 -0.76
CA ARG A 86 14.80 -6.03 -1.70
C ARG A 86 14.53 -5.03 -2.83
N TRP A 87 13.30 -5.03 -3.35
CA TRP A 87 12.89 -4.08 -4.37
C TRP A 87 12.95 -2.64 -3.87
N LEU A 88 12.44 -2.35 -2.67
CA LEU A 88 12.54 -1.03 -2.06
C LEU A 88 14.00 -0.61 -1.84
N GLN A 89 14.86 -1.52 -1.40
CA GLN A 89 16.27 -1.24 -1.14
C GLN A 89 17.10 -1.07 -2.42
N SER A 90 16.66 -1.59 -3.58
CA SER A 90 17.40 -1.49 -4.84
C SER A 90 17.51 -0.04 -5.37
N PHE A 91 16.66 0.85 -4.91
CA PHE A 91 16.69 2.25 -5.35
C PHE A 91 17.82 3.07 -4.71
N ASN A 92 18.45 2.59 -3.64
CA ASN A 92 19.60 3.24 -2.96
C ASN A 92 19.39 4.72 -2.61
N LYS A 93 18.14 5.15 -2.37
CA LYS A 93 17.78 6.51 -1.98
C LYS A 93 16.61 6.52 -0.98
N PRO A 94 16.37 7.66 -0.33
CA PRO A 94 15.21 7.82 0.55
C PRO A 94 13.91 7.54 -0.20
N ILE A 95 12.96 6.86 0.47
CA ILE A 95 11.66 6.50 -0.08
C ILE A 95 10.56 7.04 0.81
N HIS A 96 9.52 7.56 0.16
CA HIS A 96 8.23 7.84 0.76
C HIS A 96 7.19 6.86 0.18
N LEU A 97 6.57 6.04 1.03
CA LEU A 97 5.46 5.17 0.64
C LEU A 97 4.15 5.94 0.74
N ILE A 98 3.31 5.83 -0.29
CA ILE A 98 2.05 6.55 -0.41
C ILE A 98 0.93 5.53 -0.51
N TYR A 99 -0.07 5.67 0.38
CA TYR A 99 -1.26 4.83 0.42
C TYR A 99 -2.52 5.70 0.43
N HIS A 100 -3.64 5.11 0.09
CA HIS A 100 -4.95 5.71 0.26
C HIS A 100 -5.68 5.05 1.44
N ASN A 101 -5.97 5.81 2.51
CA ASN A 101 -6.43 5.30 3.81
C ASN A 101 -5.38 4.45 4.55
N GLY A 102 -4.11 4.62 4.21
CA GLY A 102 -3.02 3.77 4.68
C GLY A 102 -2.79 3.84 6.18
N PHE A 103 -3.02 4.98 6.83
CA PHE A 103 -2.86 5.11 8.28
C PHE A 103 -3.84 4.23 9.07
N SER A 104 -5.00 3.95 8.50
CA SER A 104 -6.00 3.08 9.11
C SER A 104 -5.81 1.63 8.71
N PHE A 105 -5.25 1.34 7.55
CA PHE A 105 -5.19 0.01 6.96
C PHE A 105 -3.77 -0.41 6.55
N ASP A 106 -3.31 -0.11 5.34
CA ASP A 106 -2.12 -0.69 4.70
C ASP A 106 -0.85 -0.58 5.53
N ALA A 107 -0.55 0.62 6.03
CA ALA A 107 0.67 0.89 6.79
C ALA A 107 0.79 0.04 8.06
N LYS A 108 -0.33 -0.15 8.76
CA LYS A 108 -0.37 -0.99 9.96
C LYS A 108 -0.17 -2.46 9.61
N ILE A 109 -0.83 -2.92 8.55
CA ILE A 109 -0.83 -4.32 8.16
C ILE A 109 0.55 -4.72 7.65
N ILE A 110 1.13 -3.94 6.74
CA ILE A 110 2.45 -4.24 6.17
C ILE A 110 3.53 -4.25 7.26
N VAL A 111 3.55 -3.26 8.14
CA VAL A 111 4.50 -3.20 9.26
C VAL A 111 4.30 -4.37 10.21
N LYS A 112 3.06 -4.69 10.59
CA LYS A 112 2.72 -5.85 11.43
C LYS A 112 3.22 -7.16 10.81
N GLN A 113 3.07 -7.34 9.50
CA GLN A 113 3.53 -8.55 8.82
C GLN A 113 5.07 -8.64 8.77
N PHE A 114 5.76 -7.53 8.57
CA PHE A 114 7.23 -7.50 8.67
C PHE A 114 7.69 -7.93 10.07
N LEU A 115 7.10 -7.39 11.13
CA LEU A 115 7.39 -7.76 12.52
C LEU A 115 7.08 -9.22 12.79
N LYS A 116 5.88 -9.70 12.42
CA LYS A 116 5.43 -11.09 12.61
C LYS A 116 6.40 -12.11 11.99
N HIS A 117 6.98 -11.76 10.85
CA HIS A 117 7.93 -12.64 10.15
C HIS A 117 9.39 -12.40 10.51
N SER A 118 9.68 -11.56 11.53
CA SER A 118 11.03 -11.18 11.98
C SER A 118 11.89 -10.61 10.84
N ILE A 119 11.27 -9.79 9.98
CA ILE A 119 11.95 -9.07 8.90
C ILE A 119 12.00 -7.59 9.29
N LYS A 120 13.19 -7.03 9.37
CA LYS A 120 13.35 -5.58 9.59
C LYS A 120 12.80 -4.81 8.39
N PHE A 121 12.00 -3.79 8.64
CA PHE A 121 11.51 -2.90 7.60
C PHE A 121 12.68 -2.22 6.86
N PRO A 122 12.58 -1.90 5.56
CA PRO A 122 13.66 -1.25 4.81
C PRO A 122 14.05 0.08 5.42
N VAL A 123 15.34 0.28 5.71
CA VAL A 123 15.86 1.49 6.37
C VAL A 123 15.79 2.75 5.51
N ASN A 124 15.73 2.58 4.19
CA ASN A 124 15.58 3.68 3.24
C ASN A 124 14.14 4.18 3.08
N VAL A 125 13.14 3.46 3.61
CA VAL A 125 11.75 3.96 3.68
C VAL A 125 11.64 4.84 4.93
N LEU A 126 11.55 6.14 4.71
CA LEU A 126 11.54 7.13 5.79
C LEU A 126 10.13 7.40 6.29
N ASN A 127 9.21 7.64 5.37
CA ASN A 127 7.87 8.11 5.67
C ASN A 127 6.78 7.31 4.94
N ILE A 128 5.59 7.33 5.55
CA ILE A 128 4.35 6.87 4.96
C ILE A 128 3.40 8.06 4.88
N HIS A 129 2.76 8.24 3.74
CA HIS A 129 1.77 9.27 3.46
C HIS A 129 0.39 8.65 3.29
N ASP A 130 -0.64 9.37 3.74
CA ASP A 130 -2.04 8.98 3.57
C ASP A 130 -2.78 10.03 2.75
N THR A 131 -3.20 9.66 1.55
CA THR A 131 -3.86 10.60 0.64
C THR A 131 -5.35 10.80 0.94
N LEU A 132 -6.02 9.86 1.64
CA LEU A 132 -7.44 9.99 1.94
C LEU A 132 -7.76 11.26 2.76
N PRO A 133 -7.11 11.51 3.92
CA PRO A 133 -7.35 12.75 4.65
C PRO A 133 -6.85 14.00 3.89
N ALA A 134 -5.83 13.87 3.04
CA ALA A 134 -5.36 14.98 2.21
C ALA A 134 -6.42 15.38 1.17
N PHE A 135 -6.97 14.42 0.45
CA PHE A 135 -8.08 14.68 -0.50
C PHE A 135 -9.33 15.20 0.19
N ARG A 136 -9.67 14.71 1.38
CA ARG A 136 -10.82 15.24 2.16
C ARG A 136 -10.66 16.71 2.53
N LYS A 137 -9.42 17.14 2.77
CA LYS A 137 -9.10 18.54 3.07
C LYS A 137 -9.16 19.41 1.82
N GLU A 138 -8.65 18.94 0.71
CA GLU A 138 -8.43 19.71 -0.51
C GLU A 138 -9.61 19.68 -1.51
N LEU A 139 -10.47 18.65 -1.43
CA LEU A 139 -11.62 18.43 -2.31
C LEU A 139 -12.93 18.36 -1.49
N VAL A 140 -13.22 19.42 -0.77
CA VAL A 140 -14.38 19.51 0.15
C VAL A 140 -15.73 19.40 -0.57
N GLU A 141 -15.75 19.67 -1.86
CA GLU A 141 -16.92 19.56 -2.73
C GLU A 141 -17.31 18.12 -3.07
N ILE A 142 -16.40 17.16 -2.86
CA ILE A 142 -16.67 15.74 -3.10
C ILE A 142 -17.11 15.08 -1.80
N SER A 143 -18.28 14.47 -1.79
CA SER A 143 -18.85 13.82 -0.60
C SER A 143 -18.20 12.47 -0.26
N ASP A 144 -17.61 11.81 -1.24
CA ASP A 144 -16.99 10.48 -1.13
C ASP A 144 -15.59 10.49 -1.75
N HIS A 145 -14.59 10.20 -0.94
CA HIS A 145 -13.18 10.22 -1.31
C HIS A 145 -12.61 8.80 -1.48
N ARG A 146 -13.43 7.79 -1.80
CA ARG A 146 -12.92 6.47 -2.19
C ARG A 146 -12.13 6.58 -3.48
N LEU A 147 -11.15 5.69 -3.66
CA LEU A 147 -10.26 5.72 -4.82
C LEU A 147 -11.04 5.73 -6.15
N ALA A 148 -12.09 4.90 -6.27
CA ALA A 148 -12.95 4.87 -7.45
C ALA A 148 -13.67 6.19 -7.74
N THR A 149 -14.13 6.90 -6.69
CA THR A 149 -14.78 8.20 -6.83
C THR A 149 -13.79 9.26 -7.28
N LEU A 150 -12.57 9.26 -6.70
CA LEU A 150 -11.49 10.17 -7.09
C LEU A 150 -11.01 9.88 -8.53
N ALA A 151 -10.89 8.61 -8.92
CA ALA A 151 -10.55 8.22 -10.30
C ALA A 151 -11.59 8.79 -11.28
N LYS A 152 -12.88 8.56 -11.02
CA LYS A 152 -13.97 9.10 -11.84
C LYS A 152 -13.94 10.63 -11.93
N HIS A 153 -13.72 11.32 -10.81
CA HIS A 153 -13.63 12.79 -10.75
C HIS A 153 -12.50 13.31 -11.65
N ASN A 154 -11.37 12.63 -11.67
CA ASN A 154 -10.21 12.99 -12.48
C ASN A 154 -10.21 12.39 -13.88
N LYS A 155 -11.30 11.71 -14.30
CA LYS A 155 -11.44 11.02 -15.61
C LYS A 155 -10.37 9.95 -15.85
N ILE A 156 -9.97 9.29 -14.78
CA ILE A 156 -9.00 8.18 -14.79
C ILE A 156 -9.80 6.87 -14.85
N GLU A 157 -9.44 5.99 -15.77
CA GLU A 157 -10.09 4.68 -15.90
C GLU A 157 -9.52 3.72 -14.86
N LEU A 158 -10.33 3.35 -13.87
CA LEU A 158 -9.99 2.33 -12.90
C LEU A 158 -10.49 0.97 -13.40
N THR A 159 -9.68 0.27 -14.16
CA THR A 159 -9.94 -1.11 -14.56
C THR A 159 -9.52 -2.05 -13.43
N ASN A 160 -10.34 -3.06 -13.14
CA ASN A 160 -10.05 -4.05 -12.09
C ASN A 160 -9.88 -3.47 -10.68
N ALA A 161 -10.81 -2.66 -10.20
CA ALA A 161 -10.87 -2.27 -8.79
C ALA A 161 -10.71 -3.51 -7.88
N HIS A 162 -10.02 -3.34 -6.74
CA HIS A 162 -9.60 -4.44 -5.85
C HIS A 162 -8.56 -5.40 -6.49
N ASP A 163 -7.68 -4.81 -7.30
CA ASP A 163 -6.38 -5.37 -7.65
C ASP A 163 -5.33 -4.37 -7.19
N ALA A 164 -4.47 -4.76 -6.25
CA ALA A 164 -3.54 -3.83 -5.62
C ALA A 164 -2.64 -3.09 -6.63
N LEU A 165 -2.32 -3.69 -7.80
CA LEU A 165 -1.55 -2.99 -8.82
C LEU A 165 -2.39 -1.93 -9.52
N ALA A 166 -3.62 -2.27 -9.92
CA ALA A 166 -4.52 -1.30 -10.56
C ALA A 166 -4.82 -0.13 -9.62
N ASP A 167 -5.04 -0.41 -8.32
CA ASP A 167 -5.31 0.61 -7.32
C ASP A 167 -4.06 1.48 -7.03
N SER A 168 -2.86 0.90 -7.02
CA SER A 168 -1.59 1.66 -6.90
C SER A 168 -1.34 2.59 -8.10
N VAL A 169 -1.62 2.12 -9.32
CA VAL A 169 -1.50 2.92 -10.56
C VAL A 169 -2.51 4.06 -10.54
N ALA A 170 -3.78 3.76 -10.24
CA ALA A 170 -4.82 4.78 -10.16
C ALA A 170 -4.51 5.83 -9.10
N LEU A 171 -4.01 5.41 -7.92
CA LEU A 171 -3.59 6.33 -6.85
C LEU A 171 -2.51 7.32 -7.33
N LYS A 172 -1.49 6.80 -8.05
CA LYS A 172 -0.45 7.64 -8.65
C LYS A 172 -1.05 8.66 -9.62
N GLU A 173 -1.84 8.19 -10.59
CA GLU A 173 -2.44 9.04 -11.61
C GLU A 173 -3.39 10.10 -11.02
N ILE A 174 -4.17 9.74 -10.00
CA ILE A 174 -5.05 10.67 -9.27
C ILE A 174 -4.23 11.78 -8.60
N CYS A 175 -3.16 11.42 -7.88
CA CYS A 175 -2.29 12.40 -7.24
C CYS A 175 -1.64 13.34 -8.26
N GLU A 176 -1.13 12.80 -9.37
CA GLU A 176 -0.53 13.58 -10.45
C GLU A 176 -1.53 14.50 -11.15
N ALA A 177 -2.75 14.01 -11.43
CA ALA A 177 -3.82 14.81 -12.02
C ALA A 177 -4.25 15.93 -11.09
N PHE A 178 -4.39 15.64 -9.79
CA PHE A 178 -4.77 16.63 -8.78
C PHE A 178 -3.79 17.80 -8.73
N VAL A 179 -2.49 17.54 -8.57
CA VAL A 179 -1.49 18.63 -8.45
C VAL A 179 -1.32 19.43 -9.75
N LYS A 180 -1.65 18.87 -10.93
CA LYS A 180 -1.68 19.63 -12.18
C LYS A 180 -2.79 20.69 -12.24
N THR A 181 -3.84 20.53 -11.45
CA THR A 181 -5.00 21.44 -11.43
C THR A 181 -4.99 22.41 -10.26
N LYS A 182 -4.05 22.28 -9.32
CA LYS A 182 -3.98 23.08 -8.11
C LYS A 182 -2.58 23.76 -7.99
N PRO A 183 -2.50 24.91 -7.34
CA PRO A 183 -1.22 25.59 -7.09
C PRO A 183 -0.46 24.95 -5.91
N ILE A 184 -0.30 23.62 -5.93
CA ILE A 184 0.37 22.85 -4.90
C ILE A 184 1.34 21.86 -5.54
N ASP A 185 2.55 21.75 -5.01
CA ASP A 185 3.51 20.72 -5.41
C ASP A 185 3.10 19.35 -4.83
N ILE A 186 3.51 18.27 -5.51
CA ILE A 186 3.17 16.90 -5.07
C ILE A 186 3.72 16.59 -3.67
N TYR A 187 4.91 17.07 -3.32
CA TYR A 187 5.50 16.84 -2.00
C TYR A 187 4.75 17.62 -0.93
N ASP A 188 4.34 18.86 -1.21
CA ASP A 188 3.53 19.66 -0.29
C ASP A 188 2.16 19.01 -0.05
N PHE A 189 1.51 18.53 -1.11
CA PHE A 189 0.25 17.80 -0.99
C PHE A 189 0.41 16.52 -0.14
N LEU A 190 1.39 15.70 -0.42
CA LEU A 190 1.63 14.46 0.32
C LEU A 190 2.02 14.72 1.78
N ASN A 191 2.76 15.81 2.05
CA ASN A 191 3.18 16.18 3.40
C ASN A 191 2.04 16.68 4.29
N LEU A 192 0.85 16.94 3.76
CA LEU A 192 -0.32 17.25 4.58
C LEU A 192 -0.62 16.16 5.61
N TYR A 193 -0.39 14.89 5.25
CA TYR A 193 -0.63 13.74 6.12
C TYR A 193 0.50 12.71 5.98
N VAL A 194 1.54 12.92 6.75
CA VAL A 194 2.76 12.11 6.77
C VAL A 194 3.08 11.60 8.17
N LYS A 195 3.60 10.38 8.26
CA LYS A 195 4.16 9.81 9.50
C LYS A 195 5.43 9.03 9.17
N PRO A 196 6.46 9.09 10.04
CA PRO A 196 7.62 8.23 9.90
C PRO A 196 7.24 6.76 10.08
N VAL A 197 7.95 5.86 9.41
CA VAL A 197 7.72 4.41 9.54
C VAL A 197 7.83 3.93 10.98
N ASP A 198 8.73 4.53 11.75
CA ASP A 198 8.91 4.22 13.17
C ASP A 198 7.66 4.44 14.03
N PHE A 199 6.78 5.36 13.64
CA PHE A 199 5.50 5.56 14.32
C PHE A 199 4.65 4.26 14.30
N PHE A 200 4.57 3.61 13.14
CA PHE A 200 3.81 2.37 12.97
C PHE A 200 4.51 1.20 13.66
N THR A 201 5.83 1.10 13.52
CA THR A 201 6.64 0.05 14.14
C THR A 201 6.52 0.07 15.66
N LYS A 202 6.67 1.22 16.30
CA LYS A 202 6.50 1.39 17.75
C LYS A 202 5.11 0.99 18.20
N LYS A 203 4.07 1.48 17.50
CA LYS A 203 2.68 1.20 17.83
C LYS A 203 2.31 -0.28 17.72
N GLU A 204 2.83 -1.00 16.73
CA GLU A 204 2.58 -2.44 16.59
C GLU A 204 3.38 -3.26 17.62
N LEU A 205 4.62 -2.88 17.96
CA LEU A 205 5.38 -3.49 19.05
C LEU A 205 4.70 -3.34 20.42
N GLU A 206 4.14 -2.15 20.72
CA GLU A 206 3.38 -1.93 21.95
C GLU A 206 2.16 -2.85 22.09
N LYS A 207 1.48 -3.14 20.96
CA LYS A 207 0.35 -4.08 20.96
C LYS A 207 0.80 -5.52 21.17
N LEU A 208 1.91 -5.93 20.57
CA LEU A 208 2.46 -7.27 20.74
C LEU A 208 2.85 -7.52 22.20
N ASN A 209 3.53 -6.57 22.82
CA ASN A 209 3.96 -6.66 24.23
C ASN A 209 2.77 -6.68 25.23
N LYS A 210 1.62 -6.05 24.88
CA LYS A 210 0.42 -6.08 25.72
C LYS A 210 -0.35 -7.39 25.62
N ASN A 211 -0.15 -8.17 24.56
CA ASN A 211 -0.84 -9.43 24.32
C ASN A 211 -0.01 -10.66 24.72
N GLU A 212 1.21 -10.50 25.23
CA GLU A 212 1.95 -11.60 25.84
C GLU A 212 1.32 -11.92 27.21
N PRO A 213 0.91 -13.17 27.45
CA PRO A 213 0.43 -13.59 28.78
C PRO A 213 1.54 -13.37 29.81
N LYS A 214 1.20 -12.70 30.91
CA LYS A 214 2.05 -12.54 32.09
C LYS A 214 2.27 -13.90 32.76
#